data_e7493e4fa42a91f494157c72544813a0
#
_entry.id   e7493e4fa42a91f494157c72544813a0
#
_cell.length_a   1.000
_cell.length_b   1.000
_cell.length_c   1.000
_cell.angle_alpha   90.00
_cell.angle_beta   90.00
_cell.angle_gamma   90.00
#
_symmetry.space_group_name_H-M   'P 1'
#
loop_
_entity.id
_entity.type
_entity.pdbx_description
1 polymer ?
#
loop_
_entity_poly.entity_id
_entity_poly.type
_entity_poly.pdbx_seq_one_letter_code
_entity_poly.pdbx_strand_id
1 'polypeptide(L)'
;MTKEKDLKRLMELKSGSIKAFSEEIGLAYTTVRSILERGIFNAKVENVIKICKGLNIKPEEIMDIEQPQLETLPVKKIPVVSQISAGLPIYSEENLIDYTYIATKNLSVDKELFGLKVSGDSMDKEFRDGDVVIVEKDAVVENGQIAVVQINGYNATVKRVRYEKDRIILIPESNNPAHYPQVYSQDDEVKIIGRVV
;
A
#
# COMPACT_ATOMS: atom_id res chain seq x y z
N MET A 1 -37.15 6.55 -15.03
CA MET A 1 -38.03 7.26 -14.06
C MET A 1 -37.19 8.37 -13.44
N THR A 2 -37.73 9.53 -13.08
CA THR A 2 -36.94 10.59 -12.44
C THR A 2 -36.87 10.29 -10.95
N LYS A 3 -35.73 10.57 -10.32
CA LYS A 3 -35.48 10.36 -8.88
C LYS A 3 -36.54 11.01 -7.99
N GLU A 4 -37.05 12.17 -8.40
CA GLU A 4 -38.10 12.90 -7.70
C GLU A 4 -39.42 12.12 -7.67
N LYS A 5 -39.74 11.34 -8.73
CA LYS A 5 -40.93 10.48 -8.77
C LYS A 5 -40.80 9.32 -7.79
N ASP A 6 -39.60 8.73 -7.70
CA ASP A 6 -39.30 7.65 -6.77
C ASP A 6 -39.36 8.13 -5.31
N LEU A 7 -38.76 9.31 -5.05
CA LEU A 7 -38.86 9.96 -3.73
C LEU A 7 -40.30 10.26 -3.31
N LYS A 8 -41.08 10.83 -4.23
CA LYS A 8 -42.49 11.07 -3.99
C LYS A 8 -43.24 9.78 -3.58
N ARG A 9 -43.02 8.70 -4.35
CA ARG A 9 -43.62 7.41 -4.08
C ARG A 9 -43.21 6.84 -2.72
N LEU A 10 -41.95 6.96 -2.34
CA LEU A 10 -41.43 6.51 -1.05
C LEU A 10 -42.08 7.29 0.11
N MET A 11 -42.20 8.64 -0.02
CA MET A 11 -42.87 9.47 0.96
C MET A 11 -44.36 9.10 1.14
N GLU A 12 -45.05 8.87 0.03
CA GLU A 12 -46.46 8.47 0.04
C GLU A 12 -46.66 7.05 0.64
N LEU A 13 -45.77 6.11 0.32
CA LEU A 13 -45.79 4.76 0.90
C LEU A 13 -45.52 4.78 2.41
N LYS A 14 -44.63 5.64 2.89
CA LYS A 14 -44.25 5.71 4.30
C LYS A 14 -45.30 6.41 5.16
N SER A 15 -45.78 7.55 4.74
CA SER A 15 -46.61 8.45 5.58
C SER A 15 -48.01 8.69 5.00
N GLY A 16 -48.39 8.00 3.93
CA GLY A 16 -49.70 8.12 3.27
C GLY A 16 -49.82 9.37 2.35
N SER A 17 -49.07 10.42 2.59
CA SER A 17 -49.03 11.63 1.74
C SER A 17 -47.78 12.42 1.94
N ILE A 18 -47.43 13.26 0.91
CA ILE A 18 -46.27 14.20 1.03
C ILE A 18 -46.46 15.17 2.19
N LYS A 19 -47.71 15.60 2.46
CA LYS A 19 -48.03 16.53 3.55
C LYS A 19 -47.73 15.89 4.91
N ALA A 20 -48.23 14.67 5.15
CA ALA A 20 -47.98 13.93 6.38
C ALA A 20 -46.49 13.65 6.58
N PHE A 21 -45.80 13.25 5.52
CA PHE A 21 -44.32 13.05 5.55
C PHE A 21 -43.57 14.33 5.89
N SER A 22 -43.99 15.48 5.30
CA SER A 22 -43.31 16.74 5.59
C SER A 22 -43.48 17.18 7.05
N GLU A 23 -44.65 16.96 7.64
CA GLU A 23 -44.92 17.18 9.06
C GLU A 23 -44.05 16.28 9.96
N GLU A 24 -43.95 15.00 9.61
CA GLU A 24 -43.14 14.00 10.34
C GLU A 24 -41.65 14.39 10.41
N ILE A 25 -41.08 14.91 9.31
CA ILE A 25 -39.68 15.30 9.24
C ILE A 25 -39.41 16.76 9.67
N GLY A 26 -40.43 17.49 10.06
CA GLY A 26 -40.30 18.90 10.49
C GLY A 26 -39.91 19.87 9.37
N LEU A 27 -40.43 19.66 8.15
CA LEU A 27 -40.29 20.56 7.02
C LEU A 27 -41.66 21.10 6.56
N ALA A 28 -41.67 22.33 6.08
CA ALA A 28 -42.88 22.86 5.47
C ALA A 28 -43.26 22.08 4.20
N TYR A 29 -44.52 21.74 4.03
CA TYR A 29 -45.05 21.05 2.84
C TYR A 29 -44.61 21.72 1.53
N THR A 30 -44.66 23.07 1.48
CA THR A 30 -44.21 23.87 0.32
C THR A 30 -42.75 23.64 -0.02
N THR A 31 -41.90 23.43 1.00
CA THR A 31 -40.48 23.15 0.82
C THR A 31 -40.28 21.78 0.19
N VAL A 32 -40.93 20.75 0.73
CA VAL A 32 -40.83 19.38 0.19
C VAL A 32 -41.38 19.31 -1.24
N ARG A 33 -42.54 19.94 -1.47
CA ARG A 33 -43.13 20.04 -2.81
C ARG A 33 -42.18 20.75 -3.82
N SER A 34 -41.60 21.89 -3.43
CA SER A 34 -40.65 22.60 -4.27
C SER A 34 -39.39 21.76 -4.62
N ILE A 35 -38.92 20.94 -3.67
CA ILE A 35 -37.79 20.04 -3.91
C ILE A 35 -38.18 18.97 -4.94
N LEU A 36 -39.36 18.39 -4.84
CA LEU A 36 -39.86 17.39 -5.81
C LEU A 36 -40.12 17.98 -7.20
N GLU A 37 -40.48 19.27 -7.30
CA GLU A 37 -40.74 19.96 -8.57
C GLU A 37 -39.46 20.50 -9.24
N ARG A 38 -38.51 21.04 -8.44
CA ARG A 38 -37.32 21.73 -8.94
C ARG A 38 -36.06 20.85 -8.96
N GLY A 39 -36.16 19.65 -8.40
CA GLY A 39 -35.05 18.73 -8.30
C GLY A 39 -34.31 18.82 -6.94
N ILE A 40 -33.94 17.67 -6.44
CA ILE A 40 -33.27 17.51 -5.14
C ILE A 40 -31.88 18.18 -5.10
N PHE A 41 -31.21 18.27 -6.23
CA PHE A 41 -29.89 18.91 -6.34
C PHE A 41 -29.93 20.44 -6.10
N ASN A 42 -31.10 21.06 -6.26
CA ASN A 42 -31.30 22.48 -6.00
C ASN A 42 -31.76 22.77 -4.56
N ALA A 43 -31.89 21.74 -3.75
CA ALA A 43 -32.33 21.87 -2.38
C ALA A 43 -31.17 22.18 -1.43
N LYS A 44 -31.49 22.85 -0.30
CA LYS A 44 -30.51 23.00 0.78
C LYS A 44 -30.14 21.60 1.32
N VAL A 45 -28.87 21.39 1.55
CA VAL A 45 -28.32 20.10 2.06
C VAL A 45 -29.05 19.63 3.34
N GLU A 46 -29.34 20.55 4.24
CA GLU A 46 -30.08 20.25 5.48
C GLU A 46 -31.45 19.62 5.21
N ASN A 47 -32.17 20.09 4.19
CA ASN A 47 -33.47 19.57 3.82
C ASN A 47 -33.35 18.17 3.19
N VAL A 48 -32.33 17.97 2.36
CA VAL A 48 -32.00 16.67 1.78
C VAL A 48 -31.71 15.64 2.87
N ILE A 49 -30.87 15.99 3.85
CA ILE A 49 -30.56 15.14 5.00
C ILE A 49 -31.82 14.77 5.80
N LYS A 50 -32.73 15.73 6.06
CA LYS A 50 -34.00 15.47 6.75
C LYS A 50 -34.88 14.48 5.97
N ILE A 51 -34.99 14.66 4.64
CA ILE A 51 -35.74 13.76 3.76
C ILE A 51 -35.13 12.34 3.80
N CYS A 52 -33.79 12.24 3.65
CA CYS A 52 -33.11 10.96 3.69
C CYS A 52 -33.30 10.23 5.01
N LYS A 53 -33.12 10.93 6.13
CA LYS A 53 -33.39 10.39 7.47
C LYS A 53 -34.84 9.95 7.62
N GLY A 54 -35.76 10.79 7.16
CA GLY A 54 -37.19 10.46 7.19
C GLY A 54 -37.56 9.22 6.38
N LEU A 55 -36.90 8.99 5.26
CA LEU A 55 -37.11 7.79 4.41
C LEU A 55 -36.25 6.59 4.81
N ASN A 56 -35.31 6.76 5.75
CA ASN A 56 -34.29 5.78 6.14
C ASN A 56 -33.44 5.30 4.95
N ILE A 57 -33.05 6.26 4.11
CA ILE A 57 -32.16 6.06 2.96
C ILE A 57 -30.91 6.92 3.11
N LYS A 58 -29.82 6.56 2.44
CA LYS A 58 -28.58 7.34 2.46
C LYS A 58 -28.64 8.47 1.42
N PRO A 59 -28.08 9.67 1.68
CA PRO A 59 -28.01 10.75 0.71
C PRO A 59 -27.35 10.34 -0.61
N GLU A 60 -26.36 9.44 -0.57
CA GLU A 60 -25.63 8.92 -1.72
C GLU A 60 -26.53 8.14 -2.68
N GLU A 61 -27.56 7.47 -2.15
CA GLU A 61 -28.53 6.71 -2.97
C GLU A 61 -29.41 7.61 -3.83
N ILE A 62 -29.61 8.84 -3.39
CA ILE A 62 -30.42 9.83 -4.10
C ILE A 62 -29.56 10.70 -5.03
N MET A 63 -28.35 11.03 -4.59
CA MET A 63 -27.55 12.05 -5.25
C MET A 63 -26.64 11.47 -6.36
N ASP A 64 -26.64 10.14 -6.61
CA ASP A 64 -25.68 9.47 -7.52
C ASP A 64 -24.25 9.99 -7.29
N ILE A 65 -23.91 10.24 -6.06
CA ILE A 65 -22.51 10.50 -5.72
C ILE A 65 -21.82 9.16 -5.97
N GLU A 66 -21.13 9.06 -7.10
CA GLU A 66 -20.17 7.99 -7.29
C GLU A 66 -19.25 8.06 -6.07
N GLN A 67 -19.41 7.09 -5.17
CA GLN A 67 -18.42 6.93 -4.11
C GLN A 67 -17.11 6.73 -4.86
N PRO A 68 -16.07 7.55 -4.60
CA PRO A 68 -14.78 7.24 -5.15
C PRO A 68 -14.51 5.78 -4.76
N GLN A 69 -14.46 4.89 -5.74
CA GLN A 69 -14.03 3.53 -5.51
C GLN A 69 -12.61 3.69 -5.00
N LEU A 70 -12.45 3.62 -3.69
CA LEU A 70 -11.14 3.43 -3.10
C LEU A 70 -10.66 2.11 -3.70
N GLU A 71 -9.87 2.20 -4.76
CA GLU A 71 -9.15 1.04 -5.27
C GLU A 71 -8.30 0.57 -4.10
N THR A 72 -8.77 -0.48 -3.43
CA THR A 72 -7.95 -1.17 -2.44
C THR A 72 -6.82 -1.81 -3.21
N LEU A 73 -5.67 -1.18 -3.18
CA LEU A 73 -4.47 -1.76 -3.76
C LEU A 73 -4.22 -3.09 -3.01
N PRO A 74 -4.12 -4.21 -3.73
CA PRO A 74 -3.76 -5.45 -3.08
C PRO A 74 -2.39 -5.28 -2.41
N VAL A 75 -2.31 -5.59 -1.13
CA VAL A 75 -1.09 -5.50 -0.33
C VAL A 75 -0.63 -6.89 0.08
N LYS A 76 0.68 -7.11 0.08
CA LYS A 76 1.33 -8.32 0.59
C LYS A 76 2.03 -8.00 1.90
N LYS A 77 1.73 -8.76 2.95
CA LYS A 77 2.47 -8.72 4.21
C LYS A 77 3.78 -9.49 4.03
N ILE A 78 4.91 -8.86 4.33
CA ILE A 78 6.24 -9.47 4.24
C ILE A 78 6.96 -9.37 5.59
N PRO A 79 7.75 -10.40 5.97
CA PRO A 79 8.55 -10.38 7.19
C PRO A 79 9.72 -9.40 7.03
N VAL A 80 10.08 -8.72 8.13
CA VAL A 80 11.26 -7.86 8.22
C VAL A 80 12.27 -8.50 9.17
N VAL A 81 13.50 -8.66 8.69
CA VAL A 81 14.60 -9.22 9.47
C VAL A 81 15.65 -8.16 9.78
N SER A 82 16.29 -8.29 10.95
CA SER A 82 17.37 -7.39 11.37
C SER A 82 18.69 -7.68 10.65
N GLN A 83 18.92 -8.95 10.35
CA GLN A 83 20.14 -9.46 9.70
C GLN A 83 19.89 -10.82 9.08
N ILE A 84 20.81 -11.30 8.27
CA ILE A 84 20.84 -12.67 7.78
C ILE A 84 22.12 -13.31 8.29
N SER A 85 21.96 -14.07 9.34
CA SER A 85 23.08 -14.71 10.03
C SER A 85 23.53 -15.98 9.29
N ALA A 86 24.82 -16.23 9.33
CA ALA A 86 25.39 -17.47 8.79
C ALA A 86 24.86 -18.69 9.55
N GLY A 87 24.49 -19.74 8.80
CA GLY A 87 24.05 -21.02 9.37
C GLY A 87 22.62 -21.02 9.92
N LEU A 88 21.91 -19.89 9.93
CA LEU A 88 20.53 -19.81 10.39
C LEU A 88 19.56 -19.55 9.21
N PRO A 89 18.31 -20.04 9.30
CA PRO A 89 17.26 -19.64 8.38
C PRO A 89 17.04 -18.13 8.40
N ILE A 90 16.74 -17.51 7.24
CA ILE A 90 16.48 -16.07 7.12
C ILE A 90 15.39 -15.62 8.12
N TYR A 91 14.33 -16.42 8.26
CA TYR A 91 13.18 -16.13 9.11
C TYR A 91 13.24 -16.82 10.48
N SER A 92 14.45 -17.00 11.03
CA SER A 92 14.58 -17.48 12.40
C SER A 92 13.97 -16.45 13.40
N GLU A 93 13.51 -16.91 14.56
CA GLU A 93 12.96 -16.03 15.60
C GLU A 93 13.95 -14.94 16.04
N GLU A 94 15.24 -15.22 15.99
CA GLU A 94 16.30 -14.28 16.33
C GLU A 94 16.47 -13.15 15.29
N ASN A 95 16.17 -13.44 14.02
CA ASN A 95 16.32 -12.49 12.91
C ASN A 95 15.05 -11.67 12.66
N LEU A 96 13.87 -12.26 12.90
CA LEU A 96 12.58 -11.61 12.62
C LEU A 96 12.29 -10.52 13.64
N ILE A 97 12.11 -9.28 13.18
CA ILE A 97 11.86 -8.13 14.06
C ILE A 97 10.49 -7.49 13.85
N ASP A 98 9.92 -7.59 12.66
CA ASP A 98 8.66 -6.91 12.31
C ASP A 98 8.04 -7.50 11.03
N TYR A 99 6.93 -6.90 10.61
CA TYR A 99 6.28 -7.13 9.32
C TYR A 99 5.96 -5.80 8.67
N THR A 100 6.10 -5.73 7.35
CA THR A 100 5.67 -4.55 6.56
C THR A 100 4.67 -4.96 5.49
N TYR A 101 3.98 -3.97 4.92
CA TYR A 101 2.98 -4.15 3.88
C TYR A 101 3.40 -3.40 2.64
N ILE A 102 3.45 -4.09 1.50
CA ILE A 102 3.81 -3.49 0.21
C ILE A 102 2.68 -3.66 -0.79
N ALA A 103 2.45 -2.63 -1.61
CA ALA A 103 1.49 -2.71 -2.71
C ALA A 103 2.01 -3.67 -3.79
N THR A 104 1.17 -4.62 -4.22
CA THR A 104 1.58 -5.66 -5.18
C THR A 104 1.28 -5.32 -6.63
N LYS A 105 0.80 -4.09 -6.92
CA LYS A 105 0.36 -3.69 -8.28
C LYS A 105 1.42 -3.95 -9.37
N ASN A 106 2.72 -3.90 -9.02
CA ASN A 106 3.84 -4.08 -9.95
C ASN A 106 4.78 -5.24 -9.56
N LEU A 107 4.39 -6.07 -8.61
CA LEU A 107 5.20 -7.19 -8.14
C LEU A 107 4.56 -8.50 -8.57
N SER A 108 5.35 -9.43 -9.08
CA SER A 108 4.87 -10.78 -9.35
C SER A 108 4.43 -11.44 -8.04
N VAL A 109 3.20 -11.91 -7.99
CA VAL A 109 2.57 -12.48 -6.78
C VAL A 109 3.34 -13.69 -6.25
N ASP A 110 4.03 -14.41 -7.14
CA ASP A 110 4.71 -15.69 -6.84
C ASP A 110 6.13 -15.51 -6.27
N LYS A 111 6.63 -14.26 -6.16
CA LYS A 111 7.98 -14.01 -5.66
C LYS A 111 8.01 -13.96 -4.14
N GLU A 112 8.99 -14.66 -3.55
CA GLU A 112 9.27 -14.59 -2.12
C GLU A 112 10.01 -13.28 -1.81
N LEU A 113 9.40 -12.45 -0.96
CA LEU A 113 9.91 -11.13 -0.59
C LEU A 113 10.11 -11.04 0.92
N PHE A 114 11.15 -10.34 1.33
CA PHE A 114 11.36 -9.98 2.72
C PHE A 114 11.94 -8.56 2.84
N GLY A 115 11.77 -7.94 4.00
CA GLY A 115 12.43 -6.71 4.36
C GLY A 115 13.73 -7.02 5.12
N LEU A 116 14.81 -6.31 4.77
CA LEU A 116 16.06 -6.34 5.52
C LEU A 116 16.33 -4.96 6.09
N LYS A 117 16.53 -4.87 7.41
CA LYS A 117 16.95 -3.62 8.05
C LYS A 117 18.41 -3.33 7.72
N VAL A 118 18.65 -2.16 7.12
CA VAL A 118 20.01 -1.69 6.81
C VAL A 118 20.73 -1.32 8.10
N SER A 119 21.98 -1.76 8.22
CA SER A 119 22.86 -1.41 9.34
C SER A 119 24.19 -0.88 8.83
N GLY A 120 24.60 0.25 9.38
CA GLY A 120 25.84 0.94 9.02
C GLY A 120 25.68 1.89 7.83
N ASP A 121 26.83 2.44 7.39
CA ASP A 121 26.91 3.54 6.44
C ASP A 121 27.48 3.14 5.06
N SER A 122 27.71 1.84 4.81
CA SER A 122 28.35 1.38 3.56
C SER A 122 27.50 1.59 2.29
N MET A 123 26.23 1.93 2.45
CA MET A 123 25.26 2.21 1.37
C MET A 123 24.51 3.54 1.60
N ASP A 124 25.09 4.50 2.34
CA ASP A 124 24.43 5.72 2.81
C ASP A 124 24.06 6.71 1.70
N LYS A 125 24.55 6.52 0.48
CA LYS A 125 24.11 7.25 -0.71
C LYS A 125 22.75 6.75 -1.25
N GLU A 126 22.40 5.51 -0.97
CA GLU A 126 21.18 4.85 -1.43
C GLU A 126 20.20 4.62 -0.27
N PHE A 127 20.70 4.12 0.87
CA PHE A 127 19.91 3.75 2.05
C PHE A 127 20.58 4.23 3.33
N ARG A 128 19.79 4.76 4.25
CA ARG A 128 20.29 5.20 5.57
C ARG A 128 20.32 4.04 6.57
N ASP A 129 21.15 4.19 7.58
CA ASP A 129 21.10 3.28 8.73
C ASP A 129 19.71 3.24 9.36
N GLY A 130 19.16 2.04 9.54
CA GLY A 130 17.81 1.81 10.04
C GLY A 130 16.72 1.71 8.98
N ASP A 131 16.96 2.06 7.73
CA ASP A 131 16.00 1.86 6.64
C ASP A 131 15.70 0.37 6.45
N VAL A 132 14.53 0.07 5.87
CA VAL A 132 14.15 -1.30 5.49
C VAL A 132 14.13 -1.39 3.98
N VAL A 133 15.01 -2.21 3.41
CA VAL A 133 15.03 -2.52 1.97
C VAL A 133 14.22 -3.77 1.70
N ILE A 134 13.46 -3.76 0.60
CA ILE A 134 12.70 -4.92 0.16
C ILE A 134 13.58 -5.78 -0.74
N VAL A 135 13.64 -7.06 -0.45
CA VAL A 135 14.52 -8.02 -1.12
C VAL A 135 13.67 -9.11 -1.77
N GLU A 136 13.88 -9.33 -3.05
CA GLU A 136 13.37 -10.49 -3.78
C GLU A 136 14.37 -11.64 -3.60
N LYS A 137 13.96 -12.64 -2.82
CA LYS A 137 14.80 -13.79 -2.48
C LYS A 137 15.09 -14.63 -3.71
N ASP A 138 16.30 -15.20 -3.77
CA ASP A 138 16.80 -16.08 -4.83
C ASP A 138 16.68 -15.49 -6.27
N ALA A 139 16.51 -14.16 -6.38
CA ALA A 139 16.44 -13.48 -7.65
C ALA A 139 17.80 -13.42 -8.34
N VAL A 140 17.78 -13.53 -9.67
CA VAL A 140 18.97 -13.25 -10.49
C VAL A 140 19.32 -11.77 -10.37
N VAL A 141 20.58 -11.49 -10.10
CA VAL A 141 21.11 -10.13 -9.95
C VAL A 141 22.00 -9.81 -11.15
N GLU A 142 21.70 -8.73 -11.83
CA GLU A 142 22.45 -8.25 -12.99
C GLU A 142 23.49 -7.20 -12.59
N ASN A 143 24.41 -6.91 -13.49
CA ASN A 143 25.41 -5.85 -13.30
C ASN A 143 24.77 -4.51 -12.95
N GLY A 144 25.26 -3.87 -11.89
CA GLY A 144 24.78 -2.57 -11.43
C GLY A 144 23.58 -2.62 -10.52
N GLN A 145 22.98 -3.78 -10.29
CA GLN A 145 21.88 -3.93 -9.32
C GLN A 145 22.40 -4.06 -7.89
N ILE A 146 21.54 -3.71 -6.93
CA ILE A 146 21.83 -3.84 -5.50
C ILE A 146 21.32 -5.19 -5.03
N ALA A 147 22.14 -5.90 -4.28
CA ALA A 147 21.84 -7.22 -3.75
C ALA A 147 22.21 -7.37 -2.29
N VAL A 148 21.59 -8.33 -1.65
CA VAL A 148 22.00 -8.87 -0.35
C VAL A 148 22.92 -10.05 -0.63
N VAL A 149 24.14 -9.97 -0.14
CA VAL A 149 25.23 -10.91 -0.45
C VAL A 149 25.85 -11.42 0.85
N GLN A 150 26.04 -12.73 0.94
CA GLN A 150 26.75 -13.39 2.02
C GLN A 150 28.12 -13.85 1.50
N ILE A 151 29.17 -13.66 2.28
CA ILE A 151 30.56 -13.92 1.87
C ILE A 151 31.20 -14.82 2.91
N ASN A 152 31.81 -15.94 2.47
CA ASN A 152 32.58 -16.87 3.30
C ASN A 152 31.85 -17.27 4.59
N GLY A 153 30.52 -17.44 4.50
CA GLY A 153 29.68 -17.83 5.64
C GLY A 153 29.49 -16.75 6.72
N TYR A 154 29.92 -15.50 6.50
CA TYR A 154 29.63 -14.39 7.40
C TYR A 154 28.21 -13.84 7.23
N ASN A 155 27.81 -12.90 8.10
CA ASN A 155 26.53 -12.23 7.97
C ASN A 155 26.42 -11.51 6.61
N ALA A 156 25.19 -11.49 6.07
CA ALA A 156 24.95 -10.87 4.78
C ALA A 156 25.11 -9.33 4.83
N THR A 157 25.50 -8.76 3.70
CA THR A 157 25.65 -7.32 3.50
C THR A 157 24.92 -6.86 2.25
N VAL A 158 24.55 -5.57 2.18
CA VAL A 158 23.93 -4.94 1.01
C VAL A 158 25.00 -4.23 0.21
N LYS A 159 25.12 -4.52 -1.08
CA LYS A 159 26.11 -3.89 -1.97
C LYS A 159 25.57 -3.82 -3.40
N ARG A 160 26.10 -2.90 -4.19
CA ARG A 160 25.94 -2.93 -5.65
C ARG A 160 26.86 -3.99 -6.23
N VAL A 161 26.31 -4.82 -7.12
CA VAL A 161 27.03 -5.97 -7.68
C VAL A 161 27.53 -5.64 -9.09
N ARG A 162 28.76 -6.04 -9.37
CA ARG A 162 29.35 -6.02 -10.70
C ARG A 162 30.07 -7.34 -10.96
N TYR A 163 29.75 -7.99 -12.08
CA TYR A 163 30.44 -9.19 -12.53
C TYR A 163 31.49 -8.84 -13.58
N GLU A 164 32.69 -9.36 -13.42
CA GLU A 164 33.81 -9.24 -14.37
C GLU A 164 34.45 -10.61 -14.60
N LYS A 165 34.17 -11.25 -15.75
CA LYS A 165 34.67 -12.59 -16.09
C LYS A 165 34.48 -13.59 -14.93
N ASP A 166 35.56 -13.90 -14.21
CA ASP A 166 35.61 -14.86 -13.12
C ASP A 166 35.54 -14.22 -11.73
N ARG A 167 35.12 -12.96 -11.65
CA ARG A 167 35.12 -12.17 -10.39
C ARG A 167 33.78 -11.52 -10.16
N ILE A 168 33.44 -11.36 -8.90
CA ILE A 168 32.35 -10.50 -8.44
C ILE A 168 32.92 -9.34 -7.65
N ILE A 169 32.49 -8.13 -7.97
CA ILE A 169 32.88 -6.91 -7.29
C ILE A 169 31.69 -6.39 -6.51
N LEU A 170 31.84 -6.24 -5.23
CA LEU A 170 30.86 -5.67 -4.34
C LEU A 170 31.23 -4.20 -4.08
N ILE A 171 30.39 -3.30 -4.56
CA ILE A 171 30.64 -1.85 -4.56
C ILE A 171 29.80 -1.20 -3.48
N PRO A 172 30.39 -0.57 -2.46
CA PRO A 172 29.68 0.27 -1.51
C PRO A 172 29.27 1.59 -2.15
N GLU A 173 28.11 2.09 -1.81
CA GLU A 173 27.59 3.41 -2.21
C GLU A 173 27.61 4.33 -0.98
N SER A 174 28.79 4.73 -0.55
CA SER A 174 28.99 5.46 0.70
C SER A 174 29.70 6.80 0.51
N ASN A 175 29.37 7.76 1.38
CA ASN A 175 30.10 9.00 1.56
C ASN A 175 31.36 8.82 2.42
N ASN A 176 31.43 7.73 3.19
CA ASN A 176 32.57 7.40 4.01
C ASN A 176 33.67 6.74 3.17
N PRO A 177 34.85 7.37 3.01
CA PRO A 177 35.96 6.87 2.19
C PRO A 177 36.59 5.58 2.75
N ALA A 178 36.25 5.17 3.95
CA ALA A 178 36.71 3.91 4.53
C ALA A 178 36.08 2.68 3.81
N HIS A 179 34.95 2.88 3.13
CA HIS A 179 34.32 1.84 2.33
C HIS A 179 34.84 1.87 0.90
N TYR A 180 35.43 0.79 0.45
CA TYR A 180 35.96 0.62 -0.91
C TYR A 180 35.45 -0.66 -1.55
N PRO A 181 35.45 -0.75 -2.90
CA PRO A 181 35.04 -1.95 -3.61
C PRO A 181 35.83 -3.19 -3.20
N GLN A 182 35.14 -4.28 -2.99
CA GLN A 182 35.72 -5.58 -2.62
C GLN A 182 35.61 -6.53 -3.80
N VAL A 183 36.72 -7.20 -4.14
CA VAL A 183 36.78 -8.12 -5.28
C VAL A 183 36.91 -9.55 -4.77
N TYR A 184 36.02 -10.41 -5.24
CA TYR A 184 35.99 -11.83 -4.90
C TYR A 184 36.17 -12.67 -6.16
N SER A 185 36.92 -13.77 -6.05
CA SER A 185 37.19 -14.74 -7.11
C SER A 185 36.25 -15.94 -7.00
N GLN A 186 36.43 -16.92 -7.89
CA GLN A 186 35.70 -18.20 -7.84
C GLN A 186 36.05 -19.07 -6.61
N ASP A 187 37.21 -18.81 -5.99
CA ASP A 187 37.64 -19.55 -4.78
C ASP A 187 36.95 -19.02 -3.52
N ASP A 188 36.33 -17.84 -3.58
CA ASP A 188 35.60 -17.23 -2.48
C ASP A 188 34.17 -17.72 -2.49
N GLU A 189 33.62 -18.08 -1.33
CA GLU A 189 32.23 -18.46 -1.20
C GLU A 189 31.34 -17.19 -1.16
N VAL A 190 30.88 -16.75 -2.33
CA VAL A 190 29.96 -15.62 -2.46
C VAL A 190 28.56 -16.13 -2.81
N LYS A 191 27.60 -15.91 -1.91
CA LYS A 191 26.22 -16.31 -2.08
C LYS A 191 25.32 -15.08 -2.22
N ILE A 192 24.65 -14.97 -3.37
CA ILE A 192 23.59 -13.98 -3.54
C ILE A 192 22.33 -14.48 -2.82
N ILE A 193 21.84 -13.72 -1.86
CA ILE A 193 20.61 -14.04 -1.10
C ILE A 193 19.37 -13.54 -1.84
N GLY A 194 19.50 -12.38 -2.49
CA GLY A 194 18.42 -11.79 -3.27
C GLY A 194 18.74 -10.39 -3.77
N ARG A 195 17.85 -9.89 -4.60
CA ARG A 195 17.93 -8.56 -5.22
C ARG A 195 17.08 -7.55 -4.45
N VAL A 196 17.62 -6.34 -4.23
CA VAL A 196 16.84 -5.21 -3.70
C VAL A 196 15.93 -4.66 -4.81
N VAL A 197 14.63 -4.46 -4.51
CA VAL A 197 13.57 -4.06 -5.44
C VAL A 197 12.84 -2.81 -4.99
#